data_6990414f29585e19f87a7e1786aefba1
#
_entry.id   6990414f29585e19f87a7e1786aefba1
#
_cell.length_a   1.000
_cell.length_b   1.000
_cell.length_c   1.000
_cell.angle_alpha   90.00
_cell.angle_beta   90.00
_cell.angle_gamma   90.00
#
_symmetry.space_group_name_H-M   'P 1'
#
loop_
_entity.id
_entity.type
_entity.pdbx_description
1 polymer ?
#
loop_
_entity_poly.entity_id
_entity_poly.type
_entity_poly.pdbx_seq_one_letter_code
_entity_poly.pdbx_strand_id
1 'polypeptide(L)'
;MPILTKRLALALSVALLSTPIFSASARAQDQEPAPAPTPAPQPAPAPAAAADQAPANDEEAGKLPGPKPDVPPQLVPTLPTIPWRQDRLAFGFTTVATSPLPKDKEGIWVLDFAYRPLRIQTVEIPGKGRRAVYYLYYKVVNRTGEPRTFVPQFIMVNEQGKRFEDSVVAEAIPVIKSREDPTIPLRGAVDIMGVIPPSTKEGVDDAVFGVAVWENWDNSADRFSIYVRGLSDGYKEVSNPDGGAPIVKYKTLRLDFIRRGDEFNISEKAIEPGDPPYDWVYW
;
A
#
# COMPACT_ATOMS: atom_id res chain seq x y z
N MET A 1 -18.94 -33.42 -59.13
CA MET A 1 -18.86 -32.38 -60.18
C MET A 1 -18.32 -31.16 -59.61
N PRO A 2 -17.47 -30.46 -60.31
CA PRO A 2 -16.23 -29.95 -59.79
C PRO A 2 -16.15 -28.39 -59.79
N ILE A 3 -15.17 -27.88 -59.00
CA ILE A 3 -14.23 -26.87 -59.44
C ILE A 3 -14.69 -25.38 -59.44
N LEU A 4 -14.07 -24.51 -58.66
CA LEU A 4 -13.17 -23.56 -59.28
C LEU A 4 -12.31 -22.80 -58.25
N THR A 5 -11.03 -23.13 -58.28
CA THR A 5 -9.91 -22.36 -57.76
C THR A 5 -9.80 -21.01 -58.47
N LYS A 6 -9.62 -19.90 -57.74
CA LYS A 6 -9.00 -18.70 -58.29
C LYS A 6 -7.89 -18.23 -57.35
N ARG A 7 -6.66 -18.51 -57.76
CA ARG A 7 -5.43 -17.84 -57.31
C ARG A 7 -5.43 -16.43 -57.88
N LEU A 8 -5.16 -15.43 -57.09
CA LEU A 8 -4.72 -14.13 -57.58
C LEU A 8 -3.45 -13.73 -56.83
N ALA A 9 -2.37 -13.77 -57.59
CA ALA A 9 -1.08 -13.20 -57.21
C ALA A 9 -1.11 -11.72 -57.54
N LEU A 10 -0.62 -10.87 -56.65
CA LEU A 10 -0.24 -9.50 -57.00
C LEU A 10 0.94 -9.03 -56.20
N ALA A 11 1.99 -8.93 -56.92
CA ALA A 11 3.06 -7.96 -57.09
C ALA A 11 3.52 -7.12 -55.87
N LEU A 12 4.76 -7.38 -55.61
CA LEU A 12 5.75 -6.60 -54.83
C LEU A 12 6.00 -5.24 -55.51
N SER A 13 5.81 -4.14 -54.80
CA SER A 13 6.35 -2.81 -55.21
C SER A 13 7.26 -2.31 -54.11
N VAL A 14 8.55 -2.37 -54.44
CA VAL A 14 9.63 -1.74 -53.63
C VAL A 14 9.66 -0.26 -53.99
N ALA A 15 9.39 0.62 -53.06
CA ALA A 15 9.68 2.06 -53.16
C ALA A 15 10.89 2.38 -52.31
N LEU A 16 12.01 2.62 -52.97
CA LEU A 16 13.18 3.28 -52.38
C LEU A 16 12.86 4.77 -52.15
N LEU A 17 12.88 5.23 -50.94
CA LEU A 17 12.91 6.63 -50.62
C LEU A 17 14.22 6.95 -49.91
N SER A 18 15.05 7.71 -50.65
CA SER A 18 16.32 8.30 -50.25
C SER A 18 16.13 9.34 -49.17
N THR A 19 16.85 9.21 -48.05
CA THR A 19 17.00 10.21 -47.01
C THR A 19 18.07 11.23 -47.35
N PRO A 20 17.85 12.54 -47.17
CA PRO A 20 18.93 13.53 -47.24
C PRO A 20 19.66 13.60 -45.91
N ILE A 21 20.98 13.51 -46.00
CA ILE A 21 21.94 13.74 -44.92
C ILE A 21 22.01 15.25 -44.68
N PHE A 22 21.49 15.73 -43.55
CA PHE A 22 21.76 17.08 -43.07
C PHE A 22 22.99 17.05 -42.15
N SER A 23 24.09 17.57 -42.69
CA SER A 23 25.30 17.90 -41.90
C SER A 23 25.03 19.17 -41.11
N ALA A 24 24.85 19.08 -39.82
CA ALA A 24 24.86 20.22 -38.92
C ALA A 24 26.28 20.44 -38.39
N SER A 25 26.90 21.52 -38.81
CA SER A 25 28.16 22.01 -38.27
C SER A 25 27.98 22.42 -36.80
N ALA A 26 28.66 21.74 -35.91
CA ALA A 26 28.79 22.14 -34.51
C ALA A 26 29.67 23.38 -34.42
N ARG A 27 29.10 24.50 -34.02
CA ARG A 27 29.78 25.73 -33.63
C ARG A 27 30.18 25.56 -32.16
N ALA A 28 31.47 25.46 -31.91
CA ALA A 28 32.05 25.50 -30.57
C ALA A 28 31.74 26.89 -29.97
N GLN A 29 30.96 26.89 -28.89
CA GLN A 29 30.86 28.02 -27.97
C GLN A 29 31.86 27.79 -26.85
N ASP A 30 32.83 28.70 -26.77
CA ASP A 30 33.71 28.87 -25.62
C ASP A 30 32.85 29.12 -24.38
N GLN A 31 32.82 28.17 -23.49
CA GLN A 31 32.19 28.29 -22.20
C GLN A 31 33.29 28.58 -21.19
N GLU A 32 33.30 29.81 -20.72
CA GLU A 32 34.13 30.31 -19.61
C GLU A 32 33.91 29.45 -18.35
N PRO A 33 34.95 29.02 -17.64
CA PRO A 33 34.81 28.20 -16.47
C PRO A 33 34.18 28.98 -15.32
N ALA A 34 33.11 28.44 -14.74
CA ALA A 34 32.43 28.96 -13.56
C ALA A 34 33.40 29.05 -12.35
N PRO A 35 33.30 30.10 -11.54
CA PRO A 35 34.14 30.25 -10.36
C PRO A 35 33.82 29.18 -9.31
N ALA A 36 34.88 28.66 -8.67
CA ALA A 36 34.82 27.65 -7.62
C ALA A 36 33.97 28.13 -6.41
N PRO A 37 33.21 27.22 -5.77
CA PRO A 37 32.43 27.61 -4.59
C PRO A 37 33.34 27.97 -3.42
N THR A 38 33.04 29.10 -2.81
CA THR A 38 33.67 29.60 -1.58
C THR A 38 33.42 28.62 -0.43
N PRO A 39 34.43 28.19 0.34
CA PRO A 39 34.22 27.31 1.49
C PRO A 39 33.45 28.03 2.60
N ALA A 40 32.47 27.31 3.15
CA ALA A 40 31.69 27.77 4.29
C ALA A 40 32.56 27.98 5.54
N PRO A 41 32.29 28.98 6.37
CA PRO A 41 33.07 29.24 7.57
C PRO A 41 32.94 28.11 8.59
N GLN A 42 34.09 27.60 9.07
CA GLN A 42 34.20 26.68 10.18
C GLN A 42 33.73 27.32 11.50
N PRO A 43 32.95 26.61 12.31
CA PRO A 43 32.64 27.09 13.67
C PRO A 43 33.87 27.07 14.53
N ALA A 44 34.05 28.15 15.30
CA ALA A 44 35.15 28.36 16.23
C ALA A 44 35.15 27.30 17.36
N PRO A 45 36.34 26.90 17.87
CA PRO A 45 36.43 25.94 18.97
C PRO A 45 35.95 26.58 20.29
N ALA A 46 35.15 25.81 21.03
CA ALA A 46 34.70 26.16 22.37
C ALA A 46 35.88 26.19 23.35
N PRO A 47 35.89 27.09 24.34
CA PRO A 47 36.96 27.19 25.34
C PRO A 47 37.00 25.98 26.25
N ALA A 48 38.23 25.48 26.49
CA ALA A 48 38.51 24.41 27.44
C ALA A 48 38.18 24.86 28.86
N ALA A 49 37.27 24.14 29.52
CA ALA A 49 37.05 24.26 30.93
C ALA A 49 38.13 23.47 31.70
N ALA A 50 38.75 24.12 32.64
CA ALA A 50 39.80 23.61 33.50
C ALA A 50 39.34 22.42 34.34
N ALA A 51 40.21 21.43 34.43
CA ALA A 51 40.09 20.33 35.37
C ALA A 51 40.33 20.81 36.77
N ASP A 52 39.34 20.58 37.62
CA ASP A 52 39.55 20.65 39.09
C ASP A 52 39.35 19.22 39.62
N GLN A 53 40.44 18.68 40.17
CA GLN A 53 40.49 17.36 40.79
C GLN A 53 40.02 17.47 42.22
N ALA A 54 39.03 16.70 42.61
CA ALA A 54 38.69 16.41 43.99
C ALA A 54 38.45 14.89 44.16
N PRO A 55 38.68 14.34 45.37
CA PRO A 55 39.24 13.01 45.56
C PRO A 55 38.21 11.89 45.52
N ALA A 56 38.74 10.69 45.24
CA ALA A 56 38.04 9.41 45.28
C ALA A 56 37.36 9.19 46.64
N ASN A 57 36.06 8.84 46.56
CA ASN A 57 35.40 8.04 47.60
C ASN A 57 34.80 6.79 46.91
N ASP A 58 35.41 5.67 47.29
CA ASP A 58 34.83 4.34 47.10
C ASP A 58 33.54 4.27 47.92
N GLU A 59 32.47 3.90 47.28
CA GLU A 59 31.27 3.22 47.75
C GLU A 59 30.04 3.67 46.92
N GLU A 60 29.73 2.90 45.85
CA GLU A 60 28.34 2.70 45.45
C GLU A 60 28.24 1.47 44.52
N ALA A 61 28.32 0.29 45.14
CA ALA A 61 27.77 -0.90 44.56
C ALA A 61 26.23 -0.80 44.64
N GLY A 62 25.54 -0.82 43.49
CA GLY A 62 24.14 -1.22 43.45
C GLY A 62 23.09 -0.13 43.32
N LYS A 63 23.29 0.92 42.52
CA LYS A 63 22.16 1.75 42.10
C LYS A 63 21.57 1.22 40.82
N LEU A 64 20.44 0.53 40.96
CA LEU A 64 19.55 0.19 39.84
C LEU A 64 19.30 1.48 39.02
N PRO A 65 19.30 1.41 37.66
CA PRO A 65 18.98 2.55 36.84
C PRO A 65 17.62 3.10 37.28
N GLY A 66 17.59 4.38 37.63
CA GLY A 66 16.38 5.08 38.05
C GLY A 66 15.26 4.88 37.04
N PRO A 67 13.98 5.00 37.45
CA PRO A 67 12.86 4.80 36.56
C PRO A 67 13.05 5.71 35.35
N LYS A 68 12.96 5.09 34.15
CA LYS A 68 12.94 5.85 32.88
C LYS A 68 11.85 6.91 33.01
N PRO A 69 12.11 8.16 32.58
CA PRO A 69 11.07 9.17 32.59
C PRO A 69 9.82 8.60 31.92
N ASP A 70 8.69 8.68 32.62
CA ASP A 70 7.38 8.31 32.06
C ASP A 70 7.14 9.17 30.82
N VAL A 71 7.50 8.66 29.68
CA VAL A 71 7.02 9.19 28.40
C VAL A 71 5.52 8.91 28.43
N PRO A 72 4.67 9.95 28.46
CA PRO A 72 3.23 9.72 28.49
C PRO A 72 2.90 8.81 27.32
N PRO A 73 2.09 7.73 27.53
CA PRO A 73 1.74 6.81 26.47
C PRO A 73 1.14 7.62 25.32
N GLN A 74 1.72 7.52 24.14
CA GLN A 74 1.11 8.11 22.94
C GLN A 74 -0.23 7.42 22.78
N LEU A 75 -1.30 8.14 23.12
CA LEU A 75 -2.66 7.66 22.95
C LEU A 75 -2.93 7.55 21.46
N VAL A 76 -2.89 6.33 20.96
CA VAL A 76 -3.34 6.03 19.59
C VAL A 76 -4.83 6.39 19.52
N PRO A 77 -5.25 7.25 18.58
CA PRO A 77 -6.63 7.73 18.53
C PRO A 77 -7.62 6.59 18.34
N THR A 78 -8.73 6.64 19.08
CA THR A 78 -9.85 5.73 18.82
C THR A 78 -10.58 6.17 17.55
N LEU A 79 -10.78 5.25 16.63
CA LEU A 79 -11.46 5.53 15.37
C LEU A 79 -12.97 5.63 15.61
N PRO A 80 -13.63 6.69 15.14
CA PRO A 80 -15.08 6.75 15.14
C PRO A 80 -15.64 5.71 14.16
N THR A 81 -16.56 4.90 14.67
CA THR A 81 -17.24 3.85 13.93
C THR A 81 -18.59 4.35 13.43
N ILE A 82 -19.12 3.68 12.41
CA ILE A 82 -20.43 3.97 11.82
C ILE A 82 -21.29 2.73 11.99
N PRO A 83 -22.53 2.87 12.52
CA PRO A 83 -23.45 1.77 12.63
C PRO A 83 -23.85 1.27 11.23
N TRP A 84 -23.55 0.00 10.96
CA TRP A 84 -23.88 -0.68 9.72
C TRP A 84 -24.82 -1.84 10.00
N ARG A 85 -26.01 -1.82 9.43
CA ARG A 85 -26.96 -2.91 9.59
C ARG A 85 -26.50 -4.14 8.83
N GLN A 86 -26.51 -5.30 9.48
CA GLN A 86 -26.10 -6.57 8.88
C GLN A 86 -27.09 -7.06 7.83
N ASP A 87 -28.39 -6.73 7.99
CA ASP A 87 -29.46 -7.06 7.04
C ASP A 87 -29.45 -6.18 5.79
N ARG A 88 -28.75 -5.06 5.84
CA ARG A 88 -28.56 -4.21 4.67
C ARG A 88 -27.73 -4.98 3.65
N LEU A 89 -28.37 -5.35 2.55
CA LEU A 89 -27.70 -5.97 1.41
C LEU A 89 -26.42 -5.19 1.15
N ALA A 90 -25.27 -5.83 1.37
CA ALA A 90 -23.97 -5.22 1.21
C ALA A 90 -23.68 -5.10 -0.28
N PHE A 91 -24.43 -4.22 -0.99
CA PHE A 91 -24.29 -4.04 -2.42
C PHE A 91 -22.82 -3.83 -2.79
N GLY A 92 -22.29 -4.83 -3.46
CA GLY A 92 -20.94 -4.82 -3.99
C GLY A 92 -19.81 -5.07 -3.00
N PHE A 93 -20.07 -5.42 -1.72
CA PHE A 93 -19.01 -5.89 -0.82
C PHE A 93 -18.84 -7.41 -0.88
N THR A 94 -17.61 -7.85 -1.06
CA THR A 94 -17.19 -9.23 -0.83
C THR A 94 -16.72 -9.34 0.62
N THR A 95 -17.41 -10.15 1.42
CA THR A 95 -17.03 -10.41 2.82
C THR A 95 -15.99 -11.52 2.85
N VAL A 96 -14.90 -11.26 3.56
CA VAL A 96 -13.84 -12.24 3.78
C VAL A 96 -14.17 -13.09 5.01
N ALA A 97 -14.16 -14.42 4.86
CA ALA A 97 -14.30 -15.30 5.99
C ALA A 97 -13.04 -15.27 6.86
N THR A 98 -13.21 -15.07 8.15
CA THR A 98 -12.14 -15.17 9.16
C THR A 98 -11.94 -16.64 9.53
N SER A 99 -11.25 -17.39 8.67
CA SER A 99 -10.99 -18.81 8.94
C SER A 99 -9.66 -19.00 9.66
N PRO A 100 -9.60 -19.86 10.70
CA PRO A 100 -8.32 -20.26 11.26
C PRO A 100 -7.53 -21.05 10.22
N LEU A 101 -6.25 -20.71 10.05
CA LEU A 101 -5.34 -21.49 9.20
C LEU A 101 -4.80 -22.69 9.97
N PRO A 102 -4.50 -23.81 9.30
CA PRO A 102 -3.71 -24.86 9.90
C PRO A 102 -2.42 -24.28 10.49
N LYS A 103 -2.12 -24.58 11.76
CA LYS A 103 -0.96 -24.05 12.49
C LYS A 103 -1.07 -22.59 12.94
N ASP A 104 -2.24 -21.98 12.96
CA ASP A 104 -2.44 -20.77 13.73
C ASP A 104 -2.23 -21.06 15.22
N LYS A 105 -1.63 -20.09 15.92
CA LYS A 105 -1.55 -20.16 17.38
C LYS A 105 -2.95 -19.95 17.95
N GLU A 106 -3.25 -20.64 19.05
CA GLU A 106 -4.49 -20.38 19.78
C GLU A 106 -4.52 -18.94 20.29
N GLY A 107 -5.72 -18.35 20.26
CA GLY A 107 -5.97 -17.01 20.82
C GLY A 107 -5.58 -15.84 19.90
N ILE A 108 -5.17 -16.07 18.66
CA ILE A 108 -4.99 -14.96 17.72
C ILE A 108 -6.36 -14.31 17.41
N TRP A 109 -6.35 -13.00 17.29
CA TRP A 109 -7.52 -12.27 16.84
C TRP A 109 -7.43 -11.95 15.35
N VAL A 110 -8.59 -11.80 14.73
CA VAL A 110 -8.72 -11.38 13.33
C VAL A 110 -9.87 -10.38 13.25
N LEU A 111 -9.64 -9.25 12.58
CA LEU A 111 -10.69 -8.28 12.27
C LEU A 111 -11.49 -8.74 11.05
N ASP A 112 -12.79 -8.53 11.08
CA ASP A 112 -13.65 -8.78 9.93
C ASP A 112 -13.36 -7.75 8.84
N PHE A 113 -13.18 -8.22 7.62
CA PHE A 113 -12.87 -7.42 6.46
C PHE A 113 -13.86 -7.67 5.34
N ALA A 114 -14.30 -6.60 4.69
CA ALA A 114 -15.08 -6.69 3.46
C ALA A 114 -14.61 -5.59 2.50
N TYR A 115 -14.59 -5.89 1.20
CA TYR A 115 -14.09 -4.98 0.19
C TYR A 115 -15.00 -4.94 -1.04
N ARG A 116 -14.96 -3.84 -1.76
CA ARG A 116 -15.58 -3.73 -3.09
C ARG A 116 -14.57 -4.11 -4.18
N PRO A 117 -15.03 -4.45 -5.38
CA PRO A 117 -14.14 -4.69 -6.51
C PRO A 117 -13.14 -3.54 -6.68
N LEU A 118 -11.91 -3.88 -7.06
CA LEU A 118 -10.89 -2.88 -7.37
C LEU A 118 -11.37 -2.00 -8.52
N ARG A 119 -11.20 -0.69 -8.37
CA ARG A 119 -11.67 0.30 -9.34
C ARG A 119 -10.57 1.28 -9.71
N ILE A 120 -10.83 1.99 -10.82
CA ILE A 120 -9.95 3.04 -11.34
C ILE A 120 -10.71 4.36 -11.30
N GLN A 121 -10.02 5.41 -10.82
CA GLN A 121 -10.55 6.75 -10.76
C GLN A 121 -9.52 7.75 -11.27
N THR A 122 -9.96 8.71 -12.09
CA THR A 122 -9.12 9.83 -12.47
C THR A 122 -9.22 10.93 -11.43
N VAL A 123 -8.07 11.36 -10.93
CA VAL A 123 -7.94 12.38 -9.89
C VAL A 123 -7.00 13.48 -10.38
N GLU A 124 -7.30 14.72 -10.05
CA GLU A 124 -6.39 15.86 -10.27
C GLU A 124 -5.45 15.96 -9.06
N ILE A 125 -4.14 15.75 -9.28
CA ILE A 125 -3.13 15.79 -8.21
C ILE A 125 -2.28 17.04 -8.41
N PRO A 126 -2.15 17.93 -7.40
CA PRO A 126 -1.34 19.14 -7.49
C PRO A 126 0.10 18.84 -7.94
N GLY A 127 0.56 19.56 -8.94
CA GLY A 127 1.90 19.39 -9.51
C GLY A 127 2.10 18.18 -10.42
N LYS A 128 1.13 17.25 -10.48
CA LYS A 128 1.18 16.06 -11.35
C LYS A 128 0.09 16.04 -12.41
N GLY A 129 -0.95 16.90 -12.28
CA GLY A 129 -2.10 16.97 -13.17
C GLY A 129 -3.03 15.76 -13.02
N ARG A 130 -3.81 15.45 -14.05
CA ARG A 130 -4.78 14.35 -14.04
C ARG A 130 -4.09 12.99 -14.12
N ARG A 131 -4.34 12.16 -13.10
CA ARG A 131 -3.78 10.80 -12.97
C ARG A 131 -4.89 9.78 -12.75
N ALA A 132 -4.75 8.63 -13.38
CA ALA A 132 -5.55 7.47 -13.06
C ALA A 132 -4.94 6.79 -11.84
N VAL A 133 -5.75 6.59 -10.79
CA VAL A 133 -5.37 5.86 -9.59
C VAL A 133 -6.23 4.61 -9.46
N TYR A 134 -5.63 3.52 -9.00
CA TYR A 134 -6.35 2.34 -8.60
C TYR A 134 -6.75 2.48 -7.15
N TYR A 135 -7.92 2.00 -6.76
CA TYR A 135 -8.34 2.04 -5.37
C TYR A 135 -9.18 0.84 -4.96
N LEU A 136 -8.99 0.44 -3.71
CA LEU A 136 -9.76 -0.59 -3.03
C LEU A 136 -10.55 0.06 -1.90
N TYR A 137 -11.88 0.11 -2.03
CA TYR A 137 -12.78 0.57 -0.98
C TYR A 137 -13.11 -0.60 -0.06
N TYR A 138 -12.93 -0.43 1.25
CA TYR A 138 -13.10 -1.52 2.21
C TYR A 138 -13.77 -1.08 3.50
N LYS A 139 -14.26 -2.08 4.23
CA LYS A 139 -14.89 -1.96 5.55
C LYS A 139 -14.21 -2.91 6.52
N VAL A 140 -13.97 -2.44 7.75
CA VAL A 140 -13.42 -3.24 8.84
C VAL A 140 -14.36 -3.19 10.03
N VAL A 141 -14.59 -4.35 10.66
CA VAL A 141 -15.38 -4.48 11.88
C VAL A 141 -14.59 -5.28 12.92
N ASN A 142 -14.57 -4.79 14.14
CA ASN A 142 -13.91 -5.49 15.23
C ASN A 142 -14.95 -6.30 16.03
N ARG A 143 -14.98 -7.62 15.83
CA ARG A 143 -15.82 -8.56 16.59
C ARG A 143 -15.06 -9.36 17.64
N THR A 144 -13.83 -8.95 17.98
CA THR A 144 -12.97 -9.71 18.90
C THR A 144 -13.34 -9.54 20.38
N GLY A 145 -14.26 -8.65 20.69
CA GLY A 145 -14.69 -8.35 22.08
C GLY A 145 -13.83 -7.32 22.80
N GLU A 146 -12.66 -6.99 22.28
CA GLU A 146 -11.72 -6.02 22.86
C GLU A 146 -11.30 -4.96 21.85
N PRO A 147 -10.91 -3.75 22.27
CA PRO A 147 -10.34 -2.76 21.36
C PRO A 147 -9.09 -3.31 20.67
N ARG A 148 -8.98 -3.12 19.35
CA ARG A 148 -7.82 -3.59 18.54
C ARG A 148 -7.19 -2.44 17.79
N THR A 149 -5.87 -2.35 17.86
CA THR A 149 -5.11 -1.39 17.07
C THR A 149 -5.08 -1.86 15.61
N PHE A 150 -5.50 -0.98 14.72
CA PHE A 150 -5.53 -1.21 13.29
C PHE A 150 -4.56 -0.27 12.58
N VAL A 151 -3.49 -0.84 12.05
CA VAL A 151 -2.49 -0.15 11.24
C VAL A 151 -2.31 -0.98 9.97
N PRO A 152 -3.19 -0.77 8.98
CA PRO A 152 -3.16 -1.56 7.76
C PRO A 152 -1.99 -1.18 6.87
N GLN A 153 -1.50 -2.17 6.14
CA GLN A 153 -0.56 -2.01 5.05
C GLN A 153 -1.11 -2.78 3.84
N PHE A 154 -1.29 -2.07 2.73
CA PHE A 154 -1.78 -2.65 1.48
C PHE A 154 -0.65 -2.69 0.46
N ILE A 155 -0.26 -3.88 0.03
CA ILE A 155 0.81 -4.08 -0.94
C ILE A 155 0.26 -4.83 -2.13
N MET A 156 0.25 -4.20 -3.29
CA MET A 156 -0.09 -4.82 -4.55
C MET A 156 1.17 -5.47 -5.15
N VAL A 157 1.06 -6.72 -5.59
CA VAL A 157 2.17 -7.48 -6.15
C VAL A 157 1.73 -8.06 -7.49
N ASN A 158 2.46 -7.76 -8.55
CA ASN A 158 2.17 -8.30 -9.88
C ASN A 158 2.75 -9.71 -10.06
N GLU A 159 2.46 -10.35 -11.16
CA GLU A 159 2.92 -11.70 -11.51
C GLU A 159 4.44 -11.83 -11.64
N GLN A 160 5.16 -10.72 -11.88
CA GLN A 160 6.62 -10.67 -11.90
C GLN A 160 7.22 -10.49 -10.48
N GLY A 161 6.38 -10.39 -9.45
CA GLY A 161 6.82 -10.17 -8.07
C GLY A 161 7.15 -8.72 -7.72
N LYS A 162 6.89 -7.77 -8.61
CA LYS A 162 7.09 -6.34 -8.34
C LYS A 162 6.03 -5.84 -7.36
N ARG A 163 6.47 -5.09 -6.34
CA ARG A 163 5.64 -4.61 -5.25
C ARG A 163 5.32 -3.13 -5.42
N PHE A 164 4.08 -2.77 -5.09
CA PHE A 164 3.56 -1.41 -5.12
C PHE A 164 2.81 -1.18 -3.81
N GLU A 165 3.33 -0.32 -2.98
CA GLU A 165 2.67 0.07 -1.73
C GLU A 165 1.54 1.07 -2.01
N ASP A 166 0.55 1.11 -1.14
CA ASP A 166 -0.50 2.11 -1.21
C ASP A 166 0.07 3.52 -0.97
N SER A 167 -0.54 4.49 -1.62
CA SER A 167 -0.07 5.87 -1.67
C SER A 167 -1.00 6.79 -0.87
N VAL A 168 -0.42 7.78 -0.21
CA VAL A 168 -1.18 8.86 0.42
C VAL A 168 -1.55 9.88 -0.65
N VAL A 169 -2.78 9.82 -1.15
CA VAL A 169 -3.34 10.73 -2.16
C VAL A 169 -4.60 11.38 -1.58
N ALA A 170 -4.41 12.48 -0.86
CA ALA A 170 -5.51 13.15 -0.15
C ALA A 170 -6.62 13.61 -1.10
N GLU A 171 -6.26 14.04 -2.30
CA GLU A 171 -7.18 14.51 -3.34
C GLU A 171 -8.09 13.40 -3.88
N ALA A 172 -7.67 12.14 -3.78
CA ALA A 172 -8.48 11.01 -4.21
C ALA A 172 -9.65 10.73 -3.26
N ILE A 173 -9.50 11.01 -1.96
CA ILE A 173 -10.47 10.64 -0.93
C ILE A 173 -11.86 11.25 -1.21
N PRO A 174 -12.02 12.57 -1.39
CA PRO A 174 -13.33 13.16 -1.66
C PRO A 174 -13.96 12.69 -2.98
N VAL A 175 -13.15 12.44 -4.00
CA VAL A 175 -13.62 11.95 -5.31
C VAL A 175 -14.14 10.53 -5.18
N ILE A 176 -13.37 9.65 -4.53
CA ILE A 176 -13.76 8.25 -4.29
C ILE A 176 -15.00 8.21 -3.37
N LYS A 177 -15.03 8.99 -2.30
CA LYS A 177 -16.18 9.10 -1.40
C LYS A 177 -17.45 9.48 -2.15
N SER A 178 -17.39 10.48 -3.00
CA SER A 178 -18.55 10.92 -3.81
C SER A 178 -19.06 9.81 -4.74
N ARG A 179 -18.17 8.98 -5.25
CA ARG A 179 -18.51 7.86 -6.14
C ARG A 179 -19.08 6.66 -5.41
N GLU A 180 -18.51 6.31 -4.25
CA GLU A 180 -18.85 5.09 -3.52
C GLU A 180 -20.08 5.29 -2.62
N ASP A 181 -19.98 6.16 -1.65
CA ASP A 181 -21.08 6.59 -0.78
C ASP A 181 -20.74 7.94 -0.12
N PRO A 182 -21.35 9.05 -0.55
CA PRO A 182 -21.06 10.37 -0.02
C PRO A 182 -21.48 10.52 1.45
N THR A 183 -22.34 9.65 1.97
CA THR A 183 -22.86 9.72 3.35
C THR A 183 -21.91 9.09 4.37
N ILE A 184 -21.01 8.21 3.92
CA ILE A 184 -20.08 7.50 4.78
C ILE A 184 -18.76 8.28 4.90
N PRO A 185 -18.26 8.56 6.12
CA PRO A 185 -16.91 9.07 6.30
C PRO A 185 -15.89 8.06 5.79
N LEU A 186 -15.16 8.42 4.74
CA LEU A 186 -14.12 7.60 4.14
C LEU A 186 -12.76 8.08 4.63
N ARG A 187 -11.91 7.13 5.05
CA ARG A 187 -10.57 7.38 5.57
C ARG A 187 -9.51 6.92 4.58
N GLY A 188 -8.49 7.77 4.40
CA GLY A 188 -7.29 7.43 3.64
C GLY A 188 -6.29 6.63 4.47
N ALA A 189 -5.14 6.30 3.87
CA ALA A 189 -4.11 5.44 4.45
C ALA A 189 -3.61 5.90 5.84
N VAL A 190 -3.53 7.21 6.08
CA VAL A 190 -3.07 7.76 7.38
C VAL A 190 -4.22 7.84 8.38
N ASP A 191 -5.38 8.36 7.97
CA ASP A 191 -6.51 8.62 8.86
C ASP A 191 -7.19 7.33 9.35
N ILE A 192 -6.92 6.20 8.72
CA ILE A 192 -7.46 4.89 9.09
C ILE A 192 -6.68 4.23 10.24
N MET A 193 -5.49 4.75 10.58
CA MET A 193 -4.66 4.19 11.64
C MET A 193 -5.22 4.59 13.00
N GLY A 194 -5.55 3.60 13.84
CA GLY A 194 -6.11 3.87 15.15
C GLY A 194 -6.63 2.63 15.84
N VAL A 195 -7.33 2.82 16.95
CA VAL A 195 -7.98 1.76 17.70
C VAL A 195 -9.42 1.61 17.24
N ILE A 196 -9.81 0.41 16.80
CA ILE A 196 -11.20 0.08 16.48
C ILE A 196 -11.86 -0.51 17.73
N PRO A 197 -12.89 0.14 18.28
CA PRO A 197 -13.64 -0.40 19.42
C PRO A 197 -14.40 -1.68 19.02
N PRO A 198 -14.71 -2.56 19.98
CA PRO A 198 -15.47 -3.78 19.68
C PRO A 198 -16.90 -3.46 19.28
N SER A 199 -17.39 -4.15 18.24
CA SER A 199 -18.78 -4.13 17.82
C SER A 199 -19.56 -5.16 18.63
N THR A 200 -20.40 -4.70 19.55
CA THR A 200 -21.11 -5.56 20.51
C THR A 200 -22.60 -5.64 20.25
N LYS A 201 -23.13 -4.80 19.37
CA LYS A 201 -24.58 -4.73 19.09
C LYS A 201 -25.00 -5.84 18.15
N GLU A 202 -26.07 -6.54 18.49
CA GLU A 202 -26.67 -7.54 17.63
C GLU A 202 -27.32 -6.86 16.40
N GLY A 203 -27.10 -7.42 15.22
CA GLY A 203 -27.69 -6.93 13.96
C GLY A 203 -27.09 -5.63 13.41
N VAL A 204 -26.22 -4.96 14.17
CA VAL A 204 -25.60 -3.70 13.76
C VAL A 204 -24.10 -3.76 14.03
N ASP A 205 -23.30 -3.61 13.00
CA ASP A 205 -21.85 -3.54 13.08
C ASP A 205 -21.38 -2.10 13.33
N ASP A 206 -20.46 -1.93 14.26
CA ASP A 206 -19.72 -0.69 14.40
C ASP A 206 -18.51 -0.74 13.43
N ALA A 207 -18.71 -0.21 12.22
CA ALA A 207 -17.77 -0.34 11.11
C ALA A 207 -16.89 0.89 10.90
N VAL A 208 -15.67 0.67 10.43
CA VAL A 208 -14.77 1.71 9.93
C VAL A 208 -14.58 1.49 8.43
N PHE A 209 -14.67 2.59 7.65
CA PHE A 209 -14.53 2.56 6.20
C PHE A 209 -13.24 3.23 5.76
N GLY A 210 -12.48 2.52 4.93
CA GLY A 210 -11.21 2.98 4.41
C GLY A 210 -11.07 2.77 2.92
N VAL A 211 -10.05 3.41 2.37
CA VAL A 211 -9.63 3.23 0.99
C VAL A 211 -8.11 3.15 0.90
N ALA A 212 -7.61 2.14 0.21
CA ALA A 212 -6.24 2.05 -0.24
C ALA A 212 -6.16 2.55 -1.69
N VAL A 213 -5.14 3.34 -2.00
CA VAL A 213 -4.98 4.02 -3.29
C VAL A 213 -3.59 3.74 -3.84
N TRP A 214 -3.48 3.41 -5.13
CA TRP A 214 -2.20 3.25 -5.83
C TRP A 214 -2.13 4.22 -7.00
N GLU A 215 -1.18 5.15 -6.93
CA GLU A 215 -0.90 6.10 -8.01
C GLU A 215 -0.02 5.47 -9.10
N ASN A 216 0.95 4.66 -8.66
CA ASN A 216 1.89 4.00 -9.54
C ASN A 216 1.56 2.52 -9.64
N TRP A 217 1.19 2.08 -10.82
CA TRP A 217 0.84 0.70 -11.11
C TRP A 217 1.39 0.28 -12.46
N ASP A 218 1.69 -1.00 -12.59
CA ASP A 218 2.13 -1.60 -13.85
C ASP A 218 0.91 -2.06 -14.67
N ASN A 219 0.55 -1.26 -15.67
CA ASN A 219 -0.61 -1.55 -16.52
C ASN A 219 -0.41 -2.76 -17.44
N SER A 220 0.80 -3.31 -17.54
CA SER A 220 1.08 -4.50 -18.35
C SER A 220 0.76 -5.81 -17.63
N ALA A 221 0.57 -5.78 -16.31
CA ALA A 221 0.30 -6.97 -15.52
C ALA A 221 -1.13 -7.48 -15.72
N ASP A 222 -1.28 -8.76 -16.06
CA ASP A 222 -2.57 -9.42 -16.22
C ASP A 222 -3.07 -10.04 -14.91
N ARG A 223 -2.16 -10.41 -14.02
CA ARG A 223 -2.49 -10.97 -12.72
C ARG A 223 -1.75 -10.25 -11.63
N PHE A 224 -2.44 -10.00 -10.54
CA PHE A 224 -1.86 -9.38 -9.37
C PHE A 224 -2.63 -9.73 -8.10
N SER A 225 -1.95 -9.60 -6.98
CA SER A 225 -2.54 -9.84 -5.67
C SER A 225 -2.34 -8.62 -4.78
N ILE A 226 -3.33 -8.32 -3.94
CA ILE A 226 -3.22 -7.31 -2.90
C ILE A 226 -3.07 -8.00 -1.56
N TYR A 227 -1.96 -7.77 -0.88
CA TYR A 227 -1.69 -8.28 0.46
C TYR A 227 -2.09 -7.23 1.48
N VAL A 228 -2.98 -7.60 2.40
CA VAL A 228 -3.50 -6.72 3.46
C VAL A 228 -2.99 -7.22 4.80
N ARG A 229 -2.09 -6.47 5.41
CA ARG A 229 -1.56 -6.69 6.76
C ARG A 229 -2.31 -5.85 7.79
N GLY A 230 -2.15 -6.19 9.07
CA GLY A 230 -2.74 -5.45 10.18
C GLY A 230 -4.17 -5.89 10.55
N LEU A 231 -4.72 -6.89 9.87
CA LEU A 231 -6.03 -7.48 10.20
C LEU A 231 -5.96 -8.53 11.31
N SER A 232 -4.76 -8.95 11.71
CA SER A 232 -4.54 -9.99 12.73
C SER A 232 -3.19 -9.80 13.41
N ASP A 233 -3.07 -10.28 14.65
CA ASP A 233 -1.80 -10.41 15.37
C ASP A 233 -1.07 -11.75 15.11
N GLY A 234 -1.64 -12.62 14.29
CA GLY A 234 -1.04 -13.90 13.95
C GLY A 234 0.30 -13.74 13.25
N TYR A 235 1.32 -14.47 13.71
CA TYR A 235 2.62 -14.53 13.07
C TYR A 235 3.24 -15.93 13.16
N LYS A 236 4.21 -16.20 12.28
CA LYS A 236 5.05 -17.40 12.29
C LYS A 236 6.50 -17.03 12.11
N GLU A 237 7.35 -17.71 12.81
CA GLU A 237 8.79 -17.72 12.58
C GLU A 237 9.14 -18.86 11.62
N VAL A 238 9.84 -18.52 10.56
CA VAL A 238 10.31 -19.49 9.55
C VAL A 238 11.83 -19.44 9.53
N SER A 239 12.46 -20.59 9.43
CA SER A 239 13.92 -20.65 9.28
C SER A 239 14.37 -19.85 8.07
N ASN A 240 15.40 -19.03 8.26
CA ASN A 240 15.98 -18.28 7.15
C ASN A 240 16.81 -19.24 6.28
N PRO A 241 16.50 -19.42 4.99
CA PRO A 241 17.23 -20.31 4.10
C PRO A 241 18.70 -19.90 3.90
N ASP A 242 18.99 -18.61 4.06
CA ASP A 242 20.35 -18.06 3.91
C ASP A 242 21.15 -18.12 5.23
N GLY A 243 20.58 -18.70 6.28
CA GLY A 243 21.15 -18.71 7.63
C GLY A 243 20.89 -17.39 8.37
N GLY A 244 21.06 -17.41 9.69
CA GLY A 244 20.86 -16.22 10.54
C GLY A 244 19.54 -16.23 11.32
N ALA A 245 19.04 -15.04 11.68
CA ALA A 245 17.83 -14.90 12.47
C ALA A 245 16.59 -15.42 11.71
N PRO A 246 15.61 -16.05 12.41
CA PRO A 246 14.36 -16.46 11.80
C PRO A 246 13.62 -15.29 11.14
N ILE A 247 12.97 -15.58 10.02
CA ILE A 247 12.11 -14.61 9.33
C ILE A 247 10.71 -14.68 9.93
N VAL A 248 10.19 -13.53 10.38
CA VAL A 248 8.83 -13.41 10.89
C VAL A 248 7.87 -13.15 9.72
N LYS A 249 6.89 -14.03 9.56
CA LYS A 249 5.79 -13.89 8.59
C LYS A 249 4.49 -13.62 9.34
N TYR A 250 3.74 -12.62 8.90
CA TYR A 250 2.47 -12.24 9.52
C TYR A 250 1.28 -12.87 8.81
N LYS A 251 0.22 -13.17 9.57
CA LYS A 251 -1.05 -13.59 8.99
C LYS A 251 -1.61 -12.44 8.16
N THR A 252 -1.70 -12.64 6.86
CA THR A 252 -1.96 -11.61 5.86
C THR A 252 -3.11 -12.09 4.97
N LEU A 253 -4.05 -11.22 4.69
CA LEU A 253 -5.09 -11.47 3.71
C LEU A 253 -4.54 -11.20 2.31
N ARG A 254 -4.65 -12.15 1.40
CA ARG A 254 -4.33 -12.01 -0.01
C ARG A 254 -5.63 -11.94 -0.81
N LEU A 255 -5.79 -10.89 -1.60
CA LEU A 255 -6.88 -10.70 -2.53
C LEU A 255 -6.32 -10.87 -3.95
N ASP A 256 -6.86 -11.80 -4.73
CA ASP A 256 -6.37 -12.12 -6.05
C ASP A 256 -7.23 -11.47 -7.13
N PHE A 257 -6.59 -10.91 -8.15
CA PHE A 257 -7.24 -10.23 -9.26
C PHE A 257 -6.65 -10.65 -10.60
N ILE A 258 -7.51 -10.69 -11.61
CA ILE A 258 -7.14 -10.94 -13.01
C ILE A 258 -7.64 -9.74 -13.81
N ARG A 259 -6.75 -9.17 -14.61
CA ARG A 259 -7.11 -8.13 -15.56
C ARG A 259 -7.20 -8.75 -16.96
N ARG A 260 -8.34 -8.58 -17.58
CA ARG A 260 -8.57 -8.98 -18.97
C ARG A 260 -8.54 -7.75 -19.86
N GLY A 261 -7.89 -7.83 -21.00
CA GLY A 261 -7.87 -6.74 -21.98
C GLY A 261 -6.47 -6.20 -22.27
N ASP A 262 -6.46 -5.17 -23.10
CA ASP A 262 -5.26 -4.53 -23.60
C ASP A 262 -4.66 -3.56 -22.56
N GLU A 263 -3.34 -3.49 -22.47
CA GLU A 263 -2.61 -2.55 -21.62
C GLU A 263 -2.90 -1.07 -21.96
N PHE A 264 -3.32 -0.80 -23.20
CA PHE A 264 -3.66 0.54 -23.66
C PHE A 264 -5.11 0.96 -23.34
N ASN A 265 -5.99 -0.01 -23.07
CA ASN A 265 -7.39 0.25 -22.74
C ASN A 265 -7.68 -0.10 -21.28
N ILE A 266 -7.27 0.77 -20.38
CA ILE A 266 -7.44 0.58 -18.94
C ILE A 266 -8.92 0.75 -18.58
N SER A 267 -9.60 -0.36 -18.35
CA SER A 267 -10.99 -0.39 -17.90
C SER A 267 -11.13 -1.15 -16.60
N GLU A 268 -11.82 -0.56 -15.62
CA GLU A 268 -12.14 -1.25 -14.36
C GLU A 268 -13.01 -2.49 -14.57
N LYS A 269 -13.80 -2.52 -15.63
CA LYS A 269 -14.64 -3.68 -16.00
C LYS A 269 -13.81 -4.88 -16.44
N ALA A 270 -12.56 -4.66 -16.81
CA ALA A 270 -11.63 -5.72 -17.16
C ALA A 270 -10.95 -6.35 -15.94
N ILE A 271 -11.12 -5.79 -14.74
CA ILE A 271 -10.56 -6.32 -13.50
C ILE A 271 -11.60 -7.21 -12.82
N GLU A 272 -11.28 -8.49 -12.76
CA GLU A 272 -12.12 -9.51 -12.15
C GLU A 272 -11.44 -10.08 -10.90
N PRO A 273 -12.20 -10.52 -9.87
CA PRO A 273 -11.62 -11.28 -8.78
C PRO A 273 -11.05 -12.60 -9.30
N GLY A 274 -9.99 -13.07 -8.66
CA GLY A 274 -9.43 -14.42 -8.91
C GLY A 274 -10.37 -15.53 -8.43
N ASP A 275 -9.98 -16.76 -8.70
CA ASP A 275 -10.68 -17.94 -8.19
C ASP A 275 -9.65 -18.85 -7.49
N PRO A 276 -9.67 -18.92 -6.14
CA PRO A 276 -10.52 -18.18 -5.20
C PRO A 276 -10.20 -16.68 -5.17
N PRO A 277 -11.18 -15.82 -4.79
CA PRO A 277 -11.01 -14.37 -4.81
C PRO A 277 -10.12 -13.85 -3.68
N TYR A 278 -9.93 -14.63 -2.63
CA TYR A 278 -9.05 -14.31 -1.51
C TYR A 278 -8.56 -15.57 -0.79
N ASP A 279 -7.47 -15.42 -0.08
CA ASP A 279 -6.91 -16.45 0.80
C ASP A 279 -6.16 -15.82 1.99
N TRP A 280 -6.09 -16.53 3.12
CA TRP A 280 -5.24 -16.15 4.24
C TRP A 280 -3.89 -16.84 4.12
N VAL A 281 -2.82 -16.07 4.19
CA VAL A 281 -1.45 -16.56 4.04
C VAL A 281 -0.54 -16.02 5.14
N TYR A 282 0.57 -16.69 5.40
CA TYR A 282 1.68 -16.14 6.19
C TYR A 282 2.73 -15.57 5.24
N TRP A 283 2.79 -14.25 5.18
CA TRP A 283 3.60 -13.53 4.18
C TRP A 283 4.58 -12.55 4.81
#